data_1721f88552ecc05c39e333c1b8847651
#
_entry.id   1721f88552ecc05c39e333c1b8847651
#
_cell.length_a   1.000
_cell.length_b   1.000
_cell.length_c   1.000
_cell.angle_alpha   90.00
_cell.angle_beta   90.00
_cell.angle_gamma   90.00
#
_symmetry.space_group_name_H-M   'P 1'
#
loop_
_entity.id
_entity.type
_entity.pdbx_description
1 polymer ?
#
loop_
_entity_poly.entity_id
_entity_poly.type
_entity_poly.pdbx_seq_one_letter_code
_entity_poly.pdbx_strand_id
1 'polypeptide(L)'
;MSSNKKINIIYRLIVLGFLIFVGFFIFGTHNYKINNKSLSDILELAQYKNYFSKWKNKIPIEKLYFVQLGVFAKTNEVDKIRSNVILLGLEVTLKKNILDGKLTTKVLIGPYNEKLLKSTLKTLVNNNIKYHVINE
;
A
#
# COMPACT_ATOMS: atom_id res chain seq x y z
N MET A 1 -25.04 52.79 -46.42
CA MET A 1 -23.58 52.56 -46.41
C MET A 1 -22.93 52.77 -45.01
N SER A 2 -23.72 52.77 -43.90
CA SER A 2 -23.22 53.10 -42.56
C SER A 2 -23.06 51.86 -41.66
N SER A 3 -23.59 50.71 -42.05
CA SER A 3 -23.59 49.48 -41.19
C SER A 3 -22.22 48.81 -41.05
N ASN A 4 -21.42 48.76 -42.11
CA ASN A 4 -20.13 48.03 -42.08
C ASN A 4 -19.05 48.73 -41.24
N LYS A 5 -19.13 50.05 -41.03
CA LYS A 5 -18.19 50.77 -40.15
C LYS A 5 -18.41 50.41 -38.65
N LYS A 6 -19.66 50.22 -38.22
CA LYS A 6 -19.99 49.87 -36.83
C LYS A 6 -19.57 48.45 -36.48
N ILE A 7 -19.74 47.52 -37.44
CA ILE A 7 -19.33 46.10 -37.25
C ILE A 7 -17.80 46.00 -37.10
N ASN A 8 -17.05 46.76 -37.92
CA ASN A 8 -15.59 46.78 -37.83
C ASN A 8 -15.06 47.37 -36.51
N ILE A 9 -15.78 48.32 -35.90
CA ILE A 9 -15.40 48.90 -34.61
C ILE A 9 -15.67 47.89 -33.49
N ILE A 10 -16.80 47.18 -33.51
CA ILE A 10 -17.14 46.16 -32.55
C ILE A 10 -16.14 45.00 -32.60
N TYR A 11 -15.76 44.56 -33.80
CA TYR A 11 -14.73 43.51 -33.97
C TYR A 11 -13.37 43.93 -33.40
N ARG A 12 -12.94 45.16 -33.62
CA ARG A 12 -11.69 45.70 -33.06
C ARG A 12 -11.71 45.75 -31.54
N LEU A 13 -12.84 46.12 -30.95
CA LEU A 13 -13.00 46.13 -29.48
C LEU A 13 -12.96 44.71 -28.86
N ILE A 14 -13.59 43.75 -29.54
CA ILE A 14 -13.55 42.33 -29.09
C ILE A 14 -12.14 41.76 -29.15
N VAL A 15 -11.40 42.03 -30.27
CA VAL A 15 -10.02 41.56 -30.42
C VAL A 15 -9.11 42.22 -29.38
N LEU A 16 -9.31 43.52 -29.12
CA LEU A 16 -8.53 44.25 -28.13
C LEU A 16 -8.81 43.74 -26.70
N GLY A 17 -10.07 43.45 -26.36
CA GLY A 17 -10.47 42.83 -25.10
C GLY A 17 -9.87 41.43 -24.93
N PHE A 18 -9.85 40.64 -26.00
CA PHE A 18 -9.25 39.30 -25.97
C PHE A 18 -7.73 39.36 -25.77
N LEU A 19 -7.03 40.30 -26.40
CA LEU A 19 -5.58 40.50 -26.19
C LEU A 19 -5.26 40.94 -24.77
N ILE A 20 -6.08 41.81 -24.17
CA ILE A 20 -5.92 42.21 -22.75
C ILE A 20 -6.16 41.02 -21.83
N PHE A 21 -7.18 40.20 -22.12
CA PHE A 21 -7.49 39.01 -21.35
C PHE A 21 -6.36 37.97 -21.39
N VAL A 22 -5.81 37.71 -22.59
CA VAL A 22 -4.67 36.80 -22.78
C VAL A 22 -3.41 37.35 -22.10
N GLY A 23 -3.17 38.66 -22.21
CA GLY A 23 -2.07 39.35 -21.51
C GLY A 23 -2.21 39.22 -20.00
N PHE A 24 -3.41 39.42 -19.46
CA PHE A 24 -3.67 39.23 -18.01
C PHE A 24 -3.49 37.78 -17.57
N PHE A 25 -3.86 36.81 -18.42
CA PHE A 25 -3.68 35.37 -18.13
C PHE A 25 -2.19 35.00 -18.12
N ILE A 26 -1.41 35.51 -19.12
CA ILE A 26 0.04 35.23 -19.20
C ILE A 26 0.80 35.92 -18.07
N PHE A 27 0.49 37.19 -17.77
CA PHE A 27 1.14 37.92 -16.69
C PHE A 27 0.65 37.52 -15.32
N GLY A 28 -0.63 37.18 -15.17
CA GLY A 28 -1.19 36.68 -13.91
C GLY A 28 -0.62 35.34 -13.51
N THR A 29 -0.38 34.44 -14.47
CA THR A 29 0.24 33.13 -14.19
C THR A 29 1.74 33.23 -13.96
N HIS A 30 2.41 34.28 -14.50
CA HIS A 30 3.85 34.46 -14.27
C HIS A 30 4.19 35.11 -12.92
N ASN A 31 3.24 35.76 -12.26
CA ASN A 31 3.40 36.32 -10.93
C ASN A 31 2.94 35.39 -9.79
N TYR A 32 2.43 34.19 -10.09
CA TYR A 32 2.46 33.10 -9.14
C TYR A 32 3.93 32.65 -9.00
N LYS A 33 4.75 33.44 -8.35
CA LYS A 33 5.80 32.90 -7.50
C LYS A 33 5.03 32.02 -6.49
N ILE A 34 4.84 30.76 -6.83
CA ILE A 34 4.78 29.71 -5.84
C ILE A 34 6.03 29.97 -5.02
N ASN A 35 5.84 30.58 -3.84
CA ASN A 35 6.85 30.57 -2.83
C ASN A 35 7.22 29.10 -2.72
N ASN A 36 8.34 28.72 -3.37
CA ASN A 36 9.00 27.45 -3.12
C ASN A 36 9.57 27.51 -1.70
N LYS A 37 8.69 27.75 -0.74
CA LYS A 37 8.88 27.13 0.55
C LYS A 37 8.89 25.66 0.25
N SER A 38 10.09 25.12 0.23
CA SER A 38 10.32 23.70 0.12
C SER A 38 9.28 23.00 1.01
N LEU A 39 8.68 21.90 0.57
CA LEU A 39 7.78 21.09 1.40
C LEU A 39 8.43 20.74 2.74
N SER A 40 9.77 20.82 2.84
CA SER A 40 10.57 20.79 4.06
C SER A 40 10.32 21.96 5.02
N ASP A 41 9.98 23.15 4.49
CA ASP A 41 9.71 24.34 5.32
C ASP A 41 8.23 24.44 5.73
N ILE A 42 7.31 23.84 4.93
CA ILE A 42 5.87 23.79 5.23
C ILE A 42 5.56 22.68 6.24
N LEU A 43 6.22 21.58 6.11
CA LEU A 43 6.31 20.59 7.16
C LEU A 43 7.55 21.00 7.96
N GLU A 44 7.40 21.44 9.17
CA GLU A 44 8.51 21.47 10.13
C GLU A 44 8.96 20.02 10.33
N LEU A 45 9.62 19.47 9.29
CA LEU A 45 10.08 18.07 9.21
C LEU A 45 10.98 17.71 10.40
N ALA A 46 11.58 18.72 11.07
CA ALA A 46 12.29 18.48 12.31
C ALA A 46 11.35 18.09 13.45
N GLN A 47 10.17 18.68 13.56
CA GLN A 47 9.16 18.24 14.55
C GLN A 47 8.55 16.91 14.16
N TYR A 48 8.21 16.70 12.87
CA TYR A 48 7.72 15.41 12.38
C TYR A 48 8.75 14.29 12.55
N LYS A 49 10.03 14.54 12.24
CA LYS A 49 11.10 13.58 12.53
C LYS A 49 11.18 13.22 14.01
N ASN A 50 11.05 14.20 14.91
CA ASN A 50 11.04 13.95 16.35
C ASN A 50 9.78 13.19 16.79
N TYR A 51 8.61 13.51 16.25
CA TYR A 51 7.39 12.73 16.52
C TYR A 51 7.52 11.31 15.99
N PHE A 52 7.93 11.11 14.73
CA PHE A 52 8.11 9.78 14.15
C PHE A 52 9.20 8.97 14.85
N SER A 53 10.31 9.56 15.26
CA SER A 53 11.36 8.86 16.00
C SER A 53 10.87 8.42 17.39
N LYS A 54 10.06 9.27 18.07
CA LYS A 54 9.45 8.93 19.35
C LYS A 54 8.40 7.81 19.24
N TRP A 55 7.68 7.74 18.10
CA TRP A 55 6.74 6.65 17.81
C TRP A 55 7.46 5.36 17.39
N LYS A 56 8.51 5.48 16.56
CA LYS A 56 9.32 4.33 16.13
C LYS A 56 9.98 3.59 17.29
N ASN A 57 10.34 4.29 18.35
CA ASN A 57 10.92 3.70 19.56
C ASN A 57 9.88 3.20 20.56
N LYS A 58 8.57 3.47 20.33
CA LYS A 58 7.48 3.05 21.24
C LYS A 58 6.68 1.85 20.72
N ILE A 59 6.79 1.50 19.46
CA ILE A 59 6.17 0.28 18.92
C ILE A 59 7.25 -0.80 19.03
N PRO A 60 7.17 -1.71 20.01
CA PRO A 60 7.99 -2.90 19.94
C PRO A 60 7.63 -3.59 18.64
N ILE A 61 8.60 -3.75 17.75
CA ILE A 61 8.44 -4.59 16.56
C ILE A 61 8.31 -6.00 17.11
N GLU A 62 7.08 -6.44 17.42
CA GLU A 62 6.82 -7.81 17.78
C GLU A 62 7.26 -8.67 16.60
N LYS A 63 8.18 -9.58 16.87
CA LYS A 63 8.56 -10.59 15.88
C LYS A 63 7.33 -11.44 15.58
N LEU A 64 6.92 -11.43 14.33
CA LEU A 64 5.82 -12.25 13.85
C LEU A 64 6.37 -13.55 13.26
N TYR A 65 5.70 -14.62 13.57
CA TYR A 65 6.08 -15.97 13.17
C TYR A 65 4.98 -16.58 12.30
N PHE A 66 5.38 -17.23 11.25
CA PHE A 66 4.50 -18.09 10.46
C PHE A 66 4.88 -19.55 10.71
N VAL A 67 3.89 -20.41 10.63
CA VAL A 67 4.11 -21.85 10.74
C VAL A 67 3.73 -22.49 9.41
N GLN A 68 4.70 -23.09 8.73
CA GLN A 68 4.50 -23.82 7.49
C GLN A 68 4.12 -25.26 7.81
N LEU A 69 3.00 -25.72 7.30
CA LEU A 69 2.49 -27.08 7.49
C LEU A 69 2.95 -28.04 6.39
N GLY A 70 3.39 -27.46 5.26
CA GLY A 70 3.94 -28.23 4.15
C GLY A 70 3.88 -27.47 2.83
N VAL A 71 4.47 -28.10 1.81
CA VAL A 71 4.43 -27.68 0.41
C VAL A 71 3.93 -28.87 -0.40
N PHE A 72 2.83 -28.70 -1.10
CA PHE A 72 2.12 -29.80 -1.77
C PHE A 72 1.97 -29.49 -3.26
N ALA A 73 2.14 -30.52 -4.08
CA ALA A 73 1.93 -30.44 -5.53
C ALA A 73 0.48 -30.78 -5.90
N LYS A 74 -0.23 -31.54 -5.04
CA LYS A 74 -1.59 -32.00 -5.29
C LYS A 74 -2.60 -31.24 -4.45
N THR A 75 -3.68 -30.77 -5.07
CA THR A 75 -4.74 -30.00 -4.42
C THR A 75 -5.44 -30.79 -3.30
N ASN A 76 -5.68 -32.09 -3.50
CA ASN A 76 -6.30 -32.93 -2.49
C ASN A 76 -5.49 -33.03 -1.18
N GLU A 77 -4.17 -32.98 -1.24
CA GLU A 77 -3.31 -32.96 -0.06
C GLU A 77 -3.40 -31.63 0.67
N VAL A 78 -3.48 -30.51 -0.10
CA VAL A 78 -3.71 -29.17 0.43
C VAL A 78 -5.05 -29.11 1.16
N ASP A 79 -6.13 -29.59 0.52
CA ASP A 79 -7.49 -29.55 1.08
C ASP A 79 -7.59 -30.41 2.36
N LYS A 80 -6.93 -31.57 2.39
CA LYS A 80 -6.88 -32.44 3.58
C LYS A 80 -6.23 -31.74 4.77
N ILE A 81 -5.03 -31.18 4.57
CA ILE A 81 -4.33 -30.50 5.68
C ILE A 81 -5.05 -29.23 6.11
N ARG A 82 -5.60 -28.46 5.14
CA ARG A 82 -6.40 -27.27 5.40
C ARG A 82 -7.62 -27.58 6.24
N SER A 83 -8.39 -28.61 5.88
CA SER A 83 -9.59 -29.01 6.64
C SER A 83 -9.26 -29.43 8.06
N ASN A 84 -8.20 -30.22 8.26
CA ASN A 84 -7.76 -30.62 9.59
C ASN A 84 -7.41 -29.42 10.47
N VAL A 85 -6.73 -28.43 9.91
CA VAL A 85 -6.26 -27.26 10.65
C VAL A 85 -7.40 -26.27 10.94
N ILE A 86 -8.36 -26.12 10.03
CA ILE A 86 -9.56 -25.30 10.25
C ILE A 86 -10.43 -25.92 11.38
N LEU A 87 -10.54 -27.23 11.44
CA LEU A 87 -11.24 -27.94 12.54
C LEU A 87 -10.62 -27.69 13.90
N LEU A 88 -9.33 -27.35 13.96
CA LEU A 88 -8.64 -26.92 15.18
C LEU A 88 -8.82 -25.43 15.51
N GLY A 89 -9.61 -24.70 14.73
CA GLY A 89 -9.85 -23.27 14.88
C GLY A 89 -8.70 -22.38 14.43
N LEU A 90 -7.79 -22.89 13.59
CA LEU A 90 -6.64 -22.16 13.08
C LEU A 90 -6.90 -21.64 11.67
N GLU A 91 -6.52 -20.39 11.41
CA GLU A 91 -6.67 -19.76 10.10
C GLU A 91 -5.53 -20.18 9.17
N VAL A 92 -5.87 -20.57 7.93
CA VAL A 92 -4.92 -21.09 6.94
C VAL A 92 -4.74 -20.14 5.78
N THR A 93 -3.50 -19.84 5.47
CA THR A 93 -3.09 -19.08 4.27
C THR A 93 -2.43 -20.01 3.25
N LEU A 94 -2.88 -19.94 1.99
CA LEU A 94 -2.32 -20.71 0.89
C LEU A 94 -1.50 -19.78 -0.01
N LYS A 95 -0.20 -20.09 -0.19
CA LYS A 95 0.67 -19.37 -1.14
C LYS A 95 1.08 -20.32 -2.27
N LYS A 96 0.75 -19.96 -3.51
CA LYS A 96 1.25 -20.69 -4.71
C LYS A 96 2.73 -20.42 -4.88
N ASN A 97 3.49 -21.44 -5.21
CA ASN A 97 4.93 -21.40 -5.45
C ASN A 97 5.33 -22.33 -6.61
N ILE A 98 6.44 -22.05 -7.25
CA ILE A 98 7.02 -22.94 -8.24
C ILE A 98 8.29 -23.54 -7.60
N LEU A 99 8.31 -24.86 -7.48
CA LEU A 99 9.45 -25.62 -6.97
C LEU A 99 9.88 -26.63 -8.05
N ASP A 100 11.12 -26.57 -8.50
CA ASP A 100 11.67 -27.42 -9.55
C ASP A 100 10.81 -27.47 -10.83
N GLY A 101 10.32 -26.28 -11.25
CA GLY A 101 9.44 -26.13 -12.42
C GLY A 101 8.02 -26.64 -12.25
N LYS A 102 7.64 -27.13 -11.06
CA LYS A 102 6.28 -27.61 -10.76
C LYS A 102 5.51 -26.62 -9.90
N LEU A 103 4.25 -26.38 -10.23
CA LEU A 103 3.37 -25.58 -9.41
C LEU A 103 3.05 -26.32 -8.11
N THR A 104 3.36 -25.68 -6.99
CA THR A 104 3.10 -26.20 -5.64
C THR A 104 2.32 -25.19 -4.83
N THR A 105 1.69 -25.64 -3.75
CA THR A 105 0.98 -24.79 -2.79
C THR A 105 1.61 -24.96 -1.42
N LYS A 106 2.10 -23.86 -0.87
CA LYS A 106 2.61 -23.77 0.49
C LYS A 106 1.43 -23.46 1.42
N VAL A 107 1.26 -24.27 2.45
CA VAL A 107 0.21 -24.11 3.47
C VAL A 107 0.83 -23.49 4.73
N LEU A 108 0.33 -22.33 5.12
CA LEU A 108 0.85 -21.52 6.23
C LEU A 108 -0.28 -21.21 7.22
N ILE A 109 0.07 -21.03 8.47
CA ILE A 109 -0.78 -20.45 9.51
C ILE A 109 -0.05 -19.31 10.22
N GLY A 110 -0.77 -18.33 10.73
CA GLY A 110 -0.22 -17.10 11.31
C GLY A 110 -0.63 -15.85 10.55
N PRO A 111 -0.08 -14.66 10.88
CA PRO A 111 1.09 -14.43 11.74
C PRO A 111 0.77 -14.57 13.25
N TYR A 112 1.73 -15.04 14.02
CA TYR A 112 1.62 -15.20 15.46
C TYR A 112 2.72 -14.45 16.19
N ASN A 113 2.38 -13.87 17.35
CA ASN A 113 3.39 -13.46 18.32
C ASN A 113 3.92 -14.69 19.08
N GLU A 114 4.98 -14.54 19.85
CA GLU A 114 5.63 -15.66 20.55
C GLU A 114 4.68 -16.44 21.47
N LYS A 115 3.76 -15.75 22.14
CA LYS A 115 2.79 -16.38 23.07
C LYS A 115 1.80 -17.27 22.32
N LEU A 116 1.19 -16.74 21.25
CA LEU A 116 0.25 -17.48 20.40
C LEU A 116 0.95 -18.60 19.64
N LEU A 117 2.19 -18.38 19.18
CA LEU A 117 2.99 -19.42 18.55
C LEU A 117 3.11 -20.64 19.45
N LYS A 118 3.55 -20.46 20.71
CA LYS A 118 3.73 -21.57 21.67
C LYS A 118 2.45 -22.39 21.86
N SER A 119 1.30 -21.73 22.00
CA SER A 119 0.01 -22.42 22.15
C SER A 119 -0.39 -23.16 20.89
N THR A 120 -0.21 -22.53 19.70
CA THR A 120 -0.51 -23.13 18.39
C THR A 120 0.37 -24.36 18.14
N LEU A 121 1.68 -24.27 18.40
CA LEU A 121 2.59 -25.42 18.24
C LEU A 121 2.18 -26.60 19.11
N LYS A 122 1.78 -26.37 20.37
CA LYS A 122 1.26 -27.41 21.25
C LYS A 122 0.02 -28.09 20.65
N THR A 123 -0.89 -27.32 20.07
CA THR A 123 -2.08 -27.86 19.38
C THR A 123 -1.70 -28.72 18.19
N LEU A 124 -0.74 -28.29 17.37
CA LEU A 124 -0.27 -29.06 16.19
C LEU A 124 0.38 -30.37 16.60
N VAL A 125 1.25 -30.34 17.64
CA VAL A 125 1.91 -31.55 18.18
C VAL A 125 0.88 -32.54 18.68
N ASN A 126 -0.09 -32.11 19.48
CA ASN A 126 -1.15 -32.98 20.04
C ASN A 126 -2.00 -33.65 18.95
N ASN A 127 -2.09 -33.03 17.76
CA ASN A 127 -2.82 -33.58 16.63
C ASN A 127 -1.93 -34.25 15.56
N ASN A 128 -0.66 -34.53 15.89
CA ASN A 128 0.32 -35.15 14.98
C ASN A 128 0.50 -34.43 13.63
N ILE A 129 0.35 -33.10 13.62
CA ILE A 129 0.54 -32.28 12.43
C ILE A 129 2.00 -31.84 12.37
N LYS A 130 2.69 -32.19 11.28
CA LYS A 130 4.08 -31.74 11.02
C LYS A 130 4.09 -30.26 10.70
N TYR A 131 5.10 -29.55 11.17
CA TYR A 131 5.23 -28.11 10.95
C TYR A 131 6.70 -27.66 10.89
N HIS A 132 6.90 -26.48 10.33
CA HIS A 132 8.17 -25.76 10.35
C HIS A 132 7.90 -24.27 10.66
N VAL A 133 8.62 -23.68 11.63
CA VAL A 133 8.46 -22.27 11.99
C VAL A 133 9.32 -21.40 11.08
N ILE A 134 8.73 -20.34 10.54
CA ILE A 134 9.38 -19.36 9.66
C ILE A 134 9.28 -17.98 10.32
N ASN A 135 10.40 -17.23 10.33
CA ASN A 135 10.43 -15.83 10.71
C ASN A 135 10.40 -15.01 9.41
N GLU A 136 9.49 -14.06 9.28
CA GLU A 136 9.56 -13.03 8.26
C GLU A 136 9.94 -11.69 8.89
#